data_4fd8ff092d4bc03c17b7d12c8052342b
#
_entry.id   4fd8ff092d4bc03c17b7d12c8052342b
#
_cell.length_a   1.000
_cell.length_b   1.000
_cell.length_c   1.000
_cell.angle_alpha   90.00
_cell.angle_beta   90.00
_cell.angle_gamma   90.00
#
_symmetry.space_group_name_H-M   'P 1'
#
loop_
_entity.id
_entity.type
_entity.pdbx_description
1 polymer ?
#
loop_
_entity_poly.entity_id
_entity_poly.type
_entity_poly.pdbx_seq_one_letter_code
_entity_poly.pdbx_strand_id
1 'polypeptide(L)'
;MPNLSFRIDSIRAERYSFEAIQQLNINMNIMFGKPEKRENSFLVGFVIKIDCTPPMASIDIKGLVIITPISQDEYTKLGEEFKKGSVPYPLIIAVYSYNLPIITLLSRELGIPPPIQLPMQSSQHEKGINYHL
;
A
#
# COMPACT_ATOMS: atom_id res chain seq x y z
N MET A 1 -16.82 -11.02 -4.56
CA MET A 1 -15.73 -10.27 -3.89
C MET A 1 -15.04 -11.15 -2.89
N PRO A 2 -13.74 -11.32 -2.96
CA PRO A 2 -13.06 -12.13 -1.97
C PRO A 2 -13.06 -11.46 -0.59
N ASN A 3 -12.91 -12.25 0.41
CA ASN A 3 -12.74 -11.74 1.76
C ASN A 3 -11.29 -11.35 1.96
N LEU A 4 -11.07 -10.20 2.53
CA LEU A 4 -9.73 -9.69 2.78
C LEU A 4 -9.48 -9.58 4.27
N SER A 5 -8.30 -9.99 4.68
CA SER A 5 -7.87 -9.88 6.05
C SER A 5 -6.48 -9.24 6.03
N PHE A 6 -6.21 -8.37 6.98
CA PHE A 6 -4.96 -7.61 6.98
C PHE A 6 -4.19 -7.82 8.26
N ARG A 7 -2.88 -7.78 8.13
CA ARG A 7 -2.00 -7.85 9.28
C ARG A 7 -0.87 -6.86 9.06
N ILE A 8 -0.57 -6.08 10.08
CA ILE A 8 0.54 -5.14 10.04
C ILE A 8 1.72 -5.81 10.72
N ASP A 9 2.82 -5.91 10.01
CA ASP A 9 4.02 -6.55 10.55
C ASP A 9 5.00 -5.55 11.15
N SER A 10 5.12 -4.37 10.56
CA SER A 10 5.98 -3.35 11.13
C SER A 10 5.54 -1.97 10.69
N ILE A 11 5.77 -1.01 11.56
CA ILE A 11 5.52 0.39 11.27
C ILE A 11 6.75 1.15 11.72
N ARG A 12 7.26 1.98 10.83
CA ARG A 12 8.38 2.84 11.15
C ARG A 12 8.03 4.25 10.69
N ALA A 13 8.05 5.18 11.62
CA ALA A 13 7.73 6.56 11.32
C ALA A 13 8.77 7.43 12.00
N GLU A 14 9.35 8.35 11.24
CA GLU A 14 10.47 9.12 11.75
C GLU A 14 10.46 10.50 11.15
N ARG A 15 10.71 11.49 11.99
CA ARG A 15 10.95 12.85 11.53
C ARG A 15 12.40 13.20 11.81
N TYR A 16 13.12 13.61 10.77
CA TYR A 16 14.55 13.88 10.90
C TYR A 16 14.94 15.30 10.54
N SER A 17 13.99 16.14 10.16
CA SER A 17 14.26 17.57 9.97
C SER A 17 13.15 18.36 10.63
N PHE A 18 13.53 19.39 11.37
CA PHE A 18 12.56 20.20 12.08
C PHE A 18 12.52 21.64 11.56
N GLU A 19 13.11 21.84 10.39
CA GLU A 19 13.09 23.15 9.77
C GLU A 19 11.70 23.48 9.25
N ALA A 20 11.36 24.75 9.30
CA ALA A 20 10.09 25.19 8.73
C ALA A 20 10.20 25.18 7.20
N ILE A 21 9.35 24.44 6.55
CA ILE A 21 9.34 24.32 5.10
C ILE A 21 8.00 24.78 4.58
N GLN A 22 8.02 25.74 3.66
CA GLN A 22 6.80 26.31 3.15
C GLN A 22 6.09 25.42 2.16
N GLN A 23 6.86 24.65 1.39
CA GLN A 23 6.29 23.73 0.43
C GLN A 23 6.84 22.35 0.66
N LEU A 24 5.94 21.42 0.79
CA LEU A 24 6.30 20.06 1.08
C LEU A 24 5.49 19.14 0.16
N ASN A 25 6.18 18.34 -0.62
CA ASN A 25 5.54 17.35 -1.45
C ASN A 25 5.59 16.02 -0.74
N ILE A 26 4.45 15.35 -0.67
CA ILE A 26 4.34 14.04 -0.05
C ILE A 26 4.29 12.99 -1.16
N ASN A 27 5.17 12.03 -1.09
CA ASN A 27 5.21 10.93 -2.06
C ASN A 27 4.81 9.65 -1.36
N MET A 28 3.95 8.89 -2.02
CA MET A 28 3.51 7.61 -1.47
C MET A 28 3.64 6.52 -2.53
N ASN A 29 4.29 5.44 -2.15
CA ASN A 29 4.43 4.26 -2.99
C ASN A 29 3.87 3.06 -2.27
N ILE A 30 3.11 2.26 -2.99
CA ILE A 30 2.62 0.99 -2.47
C ILE A 30 3.21 -0.11 -3.33
N MET A 31 3.91 -1.04 -2.71
CA MET A 31 4.55 -2.14 -3.42
C MET A 31 4.00 -3.44 -2.89
N PHE A 32 3.91 -4.41 -3.77
CA PHE A 32 3.41 -5.73 -3.39
C PHE A 32 4.48 -6.76 -3.64
N GLY A 33 4.57 -7.72 -2.73
CA GLY A 33 5.45 -8.84 -2.92
C GLY A 33 4.79 -9.89 -3.80
N LYS A 34 5.53 -10.95 -4.05
CA LYS A 34 5.02 -12.03 -4.85
C LYS A 34 3.91 -12.76 -4.07
N PRO A 35 2.74 -12.96 -4.69
CA PRO A 35 1.68 -13.67 -4.00
C PRO A 35 2.07 -15.10 -3.69
N GLU A 36 1.74 -15.53 -2.48
CA GLU A 36 1.99 -16.89 -2.05
C GLU A 36 0.66 -17.64 -2.04
N LYS A 37 0.61 -18.72 -2.81
CA LYS A 37 -0.60 -19.50 -2.92
C LYS A 37 -0.74 -20.46 -1.77
N ARG A 38 -1.88 -20.43 -1.14
CA ARG A 38 -2.23 -21.39 -0.10
C ARG A 38 -3.41 -22.21 -0.58
N GLU A 39 -3.83 -23.14 0.27
CA GLU A 39 -4.89 -24.09 -0.11
C GLU A 39 -6.15 -23.36 -0.57
N ASN A 40 -6.62 -22.41 0.19
CA ASN A 40 -7.85 -21.69 -0.11
C ASN A 40 -7.68 -20.19 -0.15
N SER A 41 -6.44 -19.70 -0.20
CA SER A 41 -6.22 -18.28 -0.10
C SER A 41 -4.90 -17.90 -0.75
N PHE A 42 -4.70 -16.59 -0.85
CA PHE A 42 -3.42 -16.03 -1.29
C PHE A 42 -2.90 -15.10 -0.21
N LEU A 43 -1.60 -15.13 0.00
CA LEU A 43 -0.94 -14.23 0.91
C LEU A 43 -0.11 -13.27 0.09
N VAL A 44 -0.33 -11.97 0.27
CA VAL A 44 0.39 -10.97 -0.49
C VAL A 44 0.96 -9.95 0.48
N GLY A 45 2.27 -9.87 0.52
CA GLY A 45 2.93 -8.85 1.33
C GLY A 45 2.79 -7.49 0.68
N PHE A 46 2.73 -6.45 1.48
CA PHE A 46 2.73 -5.08 0.95
C PHE A 46 3.68 -4.21 1.75
N VAL A 47 4.17 -3.19 1.09
CA VAL A 47 4.99 -2.18 1.73
C VAL A 47 4.47 -0.83 1.26
N ILE A 48 4.16 0.04 2.21
CA ILE A 48 3.78 1.40 1.91
C ILE A 48 4.92 2.29 2.38
N LYS A 49 5.43 3.09 1.46
CA LYS A 49 6.49 4.04 1.77
C LYS A 49 5.99 5.44 1.50
N ILE A 50 6.13 6.30 2.50
CA ILE A 50 5.75 7.69 2.39
C ILE A 50 6.97 8.50 2.74
N ASP A 51 7.35 9.41 1.86
CA ASP A 51 8.44 10.31 2.13
C ASP A 51 8.07 11.71 1.64
N CYS A 52 8.93 12.65 1.92
CA CYS A 52 8.69 14.05 1.62
C CYS A 52 9.82 14.61 0.80
N THR A 53 9.49 15.60 -0.03
CA THR A 53 10.47 16.38 -0.76
C THR A 53 10.24 17.85 -0.42
N PRO A 54 11.14 18.55 0.23
CA PRO A 54 12.45 18.08 0.73
C PRO A 54 12.32 17.05 1.85
N PRO A 55 13.35 16.26 2.08
CA PRO A 55 13.28 15.18 3.08
C PRO A 55 13.10 15.74 4.49
N MET A 56 12.04 15.40 5.14
CA MET A 56 11.75 15.80 6.52
C MET A 56 11.35 14.63 7.37
N ALA A 57 10.64 13.68 6.80
CA ALA A 57 10.07 12.58 7.54
C ALA A 57 9.80 11.43 6.60
N SER A 58 9.65 10.25 7.16
CA SER A 58 9.28 9.08 6.39
C SER A 58 8.41 8.17 7.22
N ILE A 59 7.56 7.43 6.54
CA ILE A 59 6.69 6.42 7.15
C ILE A 59 6.81 5.17 6.29
N ASP A 60 7.12 4.05 6.94
CA ASP A 60 7.16 2.76 6.27
C ASP A 60 6.22 1.82 7.00
N ILE A 61 5.33 1.20 6.26
CA ILE A 61 4.39 0.22 6.82
C ILE A 61 4.54 -1.05 6.01
N LYS A 62 4.79 -2.15 6.70
CA LYS A 62 4.87 -3.47 6.08
C LYS A 62 3.79 -4.34 6.65
N GLY A 63 3.15 -5.09 5.81
CA GLY A 63 2.10 -5.95 6.27
C GLY A 63 1.78 -7.04 5.27
N LEU A 64 0.70 -7.72 5.55
CA LEU A 64 0.26 -8.84 4.76
C LEU A 64 -1.24 -8.73 4.55
N VAL A 65 -1.68 -9.00 3.33
CA VAL A 65 -3.11 -9.14 3.07
C VAL A 65 -3.36 -10.60 2.73
N ILE A 66 -4.38 -11.15 3.37
CA ILE A 66 -4.81 -12.52 3.14
C ILE A 66 -6.08 -12.44 2.34
N ILE A 67 -6.06 -13.01 1.14
CA ILE A 67 -7.18 -12.94 0.22
C ILE A 67 -7.83 -14.32 0.18
N THR A 68 -9.08 -14.41 0.60
CA THR A 68 -9.81 -15.66 0.61
C THR A 68 -10.95 -15.56 -0.40
N PRO A 69 -10.80 -16.17 -1.58
CA PRO A 69 -11.87 -16.18 -2.56
C PRO A 69 -13.08 -16.94 -2.03
N ILE A 70 -14.26 -16.52 -2.49
CA ILE A 70 -15.49 -17.14 -2.04
C ILE A 70 -15.90 -18.31 -2.91
N SER A 71 -15.24 -18.51 -4.04
CA SER A 71 -15.57 -19.61 -4.94
C SER A 71 -14.32 -20.10 -5.64
N GLN A 72 -14.41 -21.30 -6.21
CA GLN A 72 -13.29 -21.85 -6.95
C GLN A 72 -13.01 -21.04 -8.21
N ASP A 73 -14.05 -20.51 -8.86
CA ASP A 73 -13.87 -19.65 -10.01
C ASP A 73 -13.08 -18.41 -9.67
N GLU A 74 -13.41 -17.78 -8.56
CA GLU A 74 -12.71 -16.60 -8.13
C GLU A 74 -11.26 -16.92 -7.79
N TYR A 75 -11.03 -18.06 -7.17
CA TYR A 75 -9.68 -18.50 -6.83
C TYR A 75 -8.85 -18.67 -8.10
N THR A 76 -9.42 -19.30 -9.11
CA THR A 76 -8.74 -19.52 -10.37
C THR A 76 -8.43 -18.22 -11.08
N LYS A 77 -9.40 -17.31 -11.10
CA LYS A 77 -9.19 -16.01 -11.76
C LYS A 77 -8.10 -15.19 -11.09
N LEU A 78 -8.11 -15.17 -9.76
CA LEU A 78 -7.07 -14.45 -9.03
C LEU A 78 -5.71 -15.06 -9.29
N GLY A 79 -5.62 -16.38 -9.30
CA GLY A 79 -4.37 -17.04 -9.58
C GLY A 79 -3.82 -16.68 -10.94
N GLU A 80 -4.70 -16.59 -11.93
CA GLU A 80 -4.28 -16.20 -13.26
C GLU A 80 -3.79 -14.77 -13.32
N GLU A 81 -4.48 -13.87 -12.66
CA GLU A 81 -4.03 -12.49 -12.61
C GLU A 81 -2.67 -12.35 -11.95
N PHE A 82 -2.46 -13.06 -10.86
CA PHE A 82 -1.19 -13.00 -10.17
C PHE A 82 -0.06 -13.60 -11.02
N LYS A 83 -0.36 -14.62 -11.80
CA LYS A 83 0.64 -15.19 -12.69
C LYS A 83 1.09 -14.20 -13.75
N LYS A 84 0.22 -13.31 -14.16
CA LYS A 84 0.57 -12.28 -15.13
C LYS A 84 1.36 -11.15 -14.50
N GLY A 85 1.56 -11.19 -13.19
CA GLY A 85 2.28 -10.14 -12.49
C GLY A 85 1.47 -8.91 -12.20
N SER A 86 0.17 -8.96 -12.38
CA SER A 86 -0.68 -7.81 -12.11
C SER A 86 -1.35 -7.94 -10.76
N VAL A 87 -1.58 -6.79 -10.14
CA VAL A 87 -2.29 -6.72 -8.87
C VAL A 87 -3.63 -6.06 -9.16
N PRO A 88 -4.74 -6.71 -8.82
CA PRO A 88 -6.04 -6.11 -9.10
C PRO A 88 -6.19 -4.76 -8.42
N TYR A 89 -6.74 -3.80 -9.14
CA TYR A 89 -6.91 -2.46 -8.60
C TYR A 89 -7.72 -2.44 -7.31
N PRO A 90 -8.81 -3.22 -7.19
CA PRO A 90 -9.54 -3.25 -5.92
C PRO A 90 -8.68 -3.66 -4.73
N LEU A 91 -7.67 -4.49 -4.93
CA LEU A 91 -6.76 -4.86 -3.86
C LEU A 91 -5.89 -3.68 -3.46
N ILE A 92 -5.43 -2.92 -4.44
CA ILE A 92 -4.64 -1.73 -4.15
C ILE A 92 -5.45 -0.75 -3.31
N ILE A 93 -6.69 -0.51 -3.70
CA ILE A 93 -7.58 0.38 -2.96
C ILE A 93 -7.84 -0.13 -1.55
N ALA A 94 -8.03 -1.44 -1.42
CA ALA A 94 -8.30 -2.03 -0.11
C ALA A 94 -7.11 -1.87 0.84
N VAL A 95 -5.90 -2.09 0.33
CA VAL A 95 -4.70 -1.93 1.14
C VAL A 95 -4.54 -0.48 1.56
N TYR A 96 -4.75 0.44 0.62
CA TYR A 96 -4.67 1.86 0.92
C TYR A 96 -5.71 2.25 1.99
N SER A 97 -6.96 1.82 1.78
CA SER A 97 -8.04 2.20 2.68
C SER A 97 -7.85 1.64 4.09
N TYR A 98 -7.34 0.43 4.18
CA TYR A 98 -7.08 -0.16 5.47
C TYR A 98 -6.02 0.62 6.25
N ASN A 99 -5.01 1.08 5.53
CA ASN A 99 -3.87 1.76 6.15
C ASN A 99 -4.09 3.26 6.32
N LEU A 100 -5.10 3.84 5.69
CA LEU A 100 -5.29 5.29 5.72
C LEU A 100 -5.41 5.86 7.12
N PRO A 101 -6.20 5.27 8.04
CA PRO A 101 -6.25 5.82 9.40
C PRO A 101 -4.89 5.80 10.10
N ILE A 102 -4.10 4.74 9.87
CA ILE A 102 -2.77 4.65 10.45
C ILE A 102 -1.88 5.74 9.88
N ILE A 103 -1.91 5.91 8.58
CA ILE A 103 -1.11 6.92 7.89
C ILE A 103 -1.50 8.32 8.38
N THR A 104 -2.79 8.58 8.50
CA THR A 104 -3.27 9.88 8.95
C THR A 104 -2.79 10.18 10.36
N LEU A 105 -2.89 9.20 11.25
CA LEU A 105 -2.45 9.39 12.62
C LEU A 105 -0.95 9.63 12.69
N LEU A 106 -0.16 8.83 11.98
CA LEU A 106 1.28 8.98 11.99
C LEU A 106 1.71 10.31 11.37
N SER A 107 1.07 10.73 10.30
CA SER A 107 1.39 12.01 9.67
C SER A 107 1.12 13.15 10.63
N ARG A 108 0.01 13.08 11.35
CA ARG A 108 -0.30 14.11 12.33
C ARG A 108 0.76 14.15 13.43
N GLU A 109 1.16 12.98 13.94
CA GLU A 109 2.17 12.94 14.99
C GLU A 109 3.52 13.43 14.52
N LEU A 110 3.84 13.24 13.25
CA LEU A 110 5.08 13.73 12.69
C LEU A 110 5.01 15.18 12.24
N GLY A 111 3.82 15.75 12.23
CA GLY A 111 3.65 17.14 11.84
C GLY A 111 3.74 17.37 10.35
N ILE A 112 3.36 16.39 9.55
CA ILE A 112 3.34 16.54 8.09
C ILE A 112 1.91 16.36 7.59
N PRO A 113 1.60 16.93 6.42
CA PRO A 113 0.25 16.73 5.85
C PRO A 113 0.05 15.27 5.49
N PRO A 114 -1.14 14.73 5.74
CA PRO A 114 -1.39 13.33 5.34
C PRO A 114 -1.53 13.22 3.83
N PRO A 115 -1.04 12.12 3.24
CA PRO A 115 -1.23 11.88 1.82
C PRO A 115 -2.63 11.31 1.63
N ILE A 116 -3.56 12.16 1.26
CA ILE A 116 -4.96 11.77 1.15
C ILE A 116 -5.39 11.46 -0.27
N GLN A 117 -4.46 11.47 -1.21
CA GLN A 117 -4.80 11.14 -2.58
C GLN A 117 -4.88 9.63 -2.74
N LEU A 118 -5.86 9.20 -3.52
CA LEU A 118 -5.98 7.77 -3.80
C LEU A 118 -4.84 7.32 -4.71
N PRO A 119 -4.35 6.11 -4.52
CA PRO A 119 -3.36 5.55 -5.43
C PRO A 119 -3.96 5.44 -6.81
N MET A 120 -3.19 5.84 -7.81
CA MET A 120 -3.64 5.74 -9.17
C MET A 120 -3.19 4.42 -9.75
N GLN A 121 -4.06 3.85 -10.51
CA GLN A 121 -3.68 2.69 -11.25
C GLN A 121 -2.81 3.17 -12.37
N SER A 122 -1.62 2.95 -12.27
CA SER A 122 -0.76 3.44 -13.24
C SER A 122 -0.89 2.71 -14.42
N SER A 123 -1.18 3.32 -15.04
CA SER A 123 -1.21 2.74 -15.94
C SER A 123 0.05 2.28 -16.16
N GLN A 124 0.09 2.16 -15.43
CA GLN A 124 0.86 1.87 -15.36
C GLN A 124 1.17 0.93 -15.34
N HIS A 125 0.98 0.56 -15.20
CA HIS A 125 1.22 -0.11 -15.06
C HIS A 125 2.03 -0.53 -15.37
N GLU A 126 1.96 -0.42 -15.35
CA GLU A 126 2.66 -0.60 -15.50
C GLU A 126 3.69 -0.60 -14.90
N LYS A 127 4.24 -0.77 -14.85
CA LYS A 127 5.25 -0.59 -14.20
C LYS A 127 5.00 -0.68 -12.85
N GLY A 128 5.78 -0.88 -12.01
CA GLY A 128 5.51 -0.92 -10.63
C GLY A 128 4.56 0.16 -10.29
N ILE A 129 3.88 0.01 -9.24
CA ILE A 129 2.94 1.01 -8.85
C ILE A 129 3.69 2.13 -8.23
N ASN A 130 3.72 3.22 -8.91
CA ASN A 130 4.47 4.35 -8.47
C ASN A 130 3.60 5.56 -8.55
N TYR A 131 3.22 6.10 -7.40
CA TYR A 131 2.31 7.21 -7.37
C TYR A 131 3.05 8.45 -6.99
N HIS A 132 3.05 9.38 -7.90
CA HIS A 132 3.58 10.68 -7.62
C HIS A 132 2.42 11.58 -7.37
N LEU A 133 2.21 11.83 -6.15
CA LEU A 133 1.04 12.59 -5.76
C LEU A 133 1.35 14.05 -5.57
#